data_ffddd26c4056572dd7dbe26304c9913d
#
_entry.id   ffddd26c4056572dd7dbe26304c9913d
#
_cell.length_a   1.000
_cell.length_b   1.000
_cell.length_c   1.000
_cell.angle_alpha   90.00
_cell.angle_beta   90.00
_cell.angle_gamma   90.00
#
_symmetry.space_group_name_H-M   'P 1'
#
loop_
_entity.id
_entity.type
_entity.pdbx_description
1 polymer ?
#
loop_
_entity_poly.entity_id
_entity_poly.type
_entity_poly.pdbx_seq_one_letter_code
_entity_poly.pdbx_strand_id
1 'polypeptide(L)'
;MIKKIYSFFLIVLVLVTSPFLIRYLLANQKITILNTIYFNFPGIITKNKICPTYDALLNQTLDDSFSVSIINNKGEIISSYNEDVPRLPASNQKLFSSAYVLSKYKLNNNLKTSLFKNKNDYYLQGQGDPDLNYEDIIELISNVKEKKIINFNIVEIDSKLYWPNGWTNTDKLYEYGSPITSLAIESNHNKYDDIYSLKIFIKNYLKNKFPNSKIYIDFFDSEKTFYLKNIKEINKIYSTPIISLLTLTNSESHNFTAESLFKNASNTWNDNDYLKLKRWLENKGLPTTKAYFADASGLSRKNKITTRLVVLFLDKMRYFNDFKAYQSTLSITGVRGTLAKRFVNSELSGKFFGKTGTLSNVFALSGFLYKNERPIIISIIQNSKKIDKEKAFKLLRDLYYLKSC
;
A
#
# COMPACT_ATOMS: atom_id res chain seq x y z
N MET A 1 10.95 -54.81 -48.93
CA MET A 1 11.32 -54.86 -47.52
C MET A 1 11.47 -53.42 -46.87
N ILE A 2 12.14 -52.52 -47.57
CA ILE A 2 12.45 -51.16 -47.13
C ILE A 2 11.19 -50.32 -46.83
N LYS A 3 10.12 -50.35 -47.66
CA LYS A 3 8.89 -49.59 -47.44
C LYS A 3 8.13 -49.99 -46.14
N LYS A 4 8.17 -51.25 -45.70
CA LYS A 4 7.54 -51.71 -44.45
C LYS A 4 8.31 -51.24 -43.21
N ILE A 5 9.63 -51.09 -43.32
CA ILE A 5 10.46 -50.56 -42.21
C ILE A 5 10.21 -49.06 -42.01
N TYR A 6 10.08 -48.28 -43.09
CA TYR A 6 9.75 -46.85 -42.99
C TYR A 6 8.34 -46.62 -42.41
N SER A 7 7.36 -47.44 -42.78
CA SER A 7 6.02 -47.35 -42.24
C SER A 7 5.98 -47.70 -40.75
N PHE A 8 6.76 -48.68 -40.30
CA PHE A 8 6.88 -49.06 -38.91
C PHE A 8 7.56 -47.98 -38.08
N PHE A 9 8.65 -47.39 -38.58
CA PHE A 9 9.33 -46.27 -37.92
C PHE A 9 8.45 -45.00 -37.81
N LEU A 10 7.64 -44.71 -38.84
CA LEU A 10 6.72 -43.58 -38.83
C LEU A 10 5.61 -43.77 -37.78
N ILE A 11 5.06 -44.99 -37.67
CA ILE A 11 4.04 -45.33 -36.67
C ILE A 11 4.62 -45.27 -35.25
N VAL A 12 5.83 -45.75 -35.03
CA VAL A 12 6.51 -45.68 -33.72
C VAL A 12 6.81 -44.20 -33.37
N LEU A 13 7.24 -43.38 -34.31
CA LEU A 13 7.50 -41.96 -34.10
C LEU A 13 6.22 -41.23 -33.74
N VAL A 14 5.09 -41.50 -34.38
CA VAL A 14 3.78 -40.91 -34.06
C VAL A 14 3.28 -41.39 -32.72
N LEU A 15 3.48 -42.66 -32.36
CA LEU A 15 3.09 -43.19 -31.05
C LEU A 15 3.94 -42.66 -29.89
N VAL A 16 5.20 -42.33 -30.11
CA VAL A 16 6.11 -41.79 -29.11
C VAL A 16 5.91 -40.26 -28.94
N THR A 17 5.68 -39.53 -30.02
CA THR A 17 5.55 -38.08 -30.01
C THR A 17 4.12 -37.62 -29.69
N SER A 18 3.09 -38.42 -30.02
CA SER A 18 1.69 -38.07 -29.79
C SER A 18 1.34 -37.80 -28.32
N PRO A 19 1.84 -38.58 -27.34
CA PRO A 19 1.57 -38.28 -25.94
C PRO A 19 2.18 -36.93 -25.47
N PHE A 20 3.35 -36.58 -26.01
CA PHE A 20 3.98 -35.27 -25.71
C PHE A 20 3.26 -34.12 -26.41
N LEU A 21 2.85 -34.32 -27.67
CA LEU A 21 2.08 -33.32 -28.42
C LEU A 21 0.70 -33.14 -27.83
N ILE A 22 0.03 -34.22 -27.42
CA ILE A 22 -1.27 -34.16 -26.73
C ILE A 22 -1.11 -33.51 -25.34
N ARG A 23 -0.06 -33.82 -24.57
CA ARG A 23 0.22 -33.14 -23.30
C ARG A 23 0.54 -31.66 -23.48
N TYR A 24 1.30 -31.32 -24.54
CA TYR A 24 1.59 -29.92 -24.88
C TYR A 24 0.33 -29.15 -25.30
N LEU A 25 -0.50 -29.73 -26.14
CA LEU A 25 -1.78 -29.14 -26.56
C LEU A 25 -2.77 -29.06 -25.44
N LEU A 26 -2.87 -30.06 -24.54
CA LEU A 26 -3.70 -30.06 -23.37
C LEU A 26 -3.18 -29.07 -22.31
N ALA A 27 -1.88 -28.91 -22.17
CA ALA A 27 -1.29 -27.89 -21.31
C ALA A 27 -1.58 -26.47 -21.84
N ASN A 28 -1.44 -26.28 -23.17
CA ASN A 28 -1.80 -25.01 -23.80
C ASN A 28 -3.31 -24.74 -23.79
N GLN A 29 -4.16 -25.76 -24.00
CA GLN A 29 -5.60 -25.60 -23.81
C GLN A 29 -5.98 -25.36 -22.35
N LYS A 30 -5.31 -26.02 -21.37
CA LYS A 30 -5.49 -25.67 -19.95
C LYS A 30 -5.07 -24.25 -19.64
N ILE A 31 -3.96 -23.77 -20.22
CA ILE A 31 -3.52 -22.38 -20.10
C ILE A 31 -4.52 -21.46 -20.79
N THR A 32 -5.03 -21.82 -21.97
CA THR A 32 -6.06 -21.04 -22.67
C THR A 32 -7.40 -21.10 -21.94
N ILE A 33 -7.82 -22.25 -21.42
CA ILE A 33 -9.02 -22.43 -20.60
C ILE A 33 -8.87 -21.73 -19.25
N LEU A 34 -7.71 -21.84 -18.60
CA LEU A 34 -7.42 -21.07 -17.38
C LEU A 34 -7.36 -19.56 -17.68
N ASN A 35 -6.71 -19.14 -18.76
CA ASN A 35 -6.76 -17.75 -19.17
C ASN A 35 -8.18 -17.33 -19.59
N THR A 36 -8.96 -18.18 -20.28
CA THR A 36 -10.35 -17.90 -20.64
C THR A 36 -11.28 -17.94 -19.43
N ILE A 37 -11.01 -18.80 -18.44
CA ILE A 37 -11.73 -18.84 -17.17
C ILE A 37 -11.31 -17.65 -16.27
N TYR A 38 -10.03 -17.22 -16.32
CA TYR A 38 -9.56 -16.03 -15.61
C TYR A 38 -9.88 -14.71 -16.33
N PHE A 39 -10.07 -14.72 -17.67
CA PHE A 39 -10.40 -13.51 -18.47
C PHE A 39 -11.88 -13.40 -18.85
N ASN A 40 -12.66 -14.49 -18.77
CA ASN A 40 -14.10 -14.49 -18.88
C ASN A 40 -14.81 -14.62 -17.51
N PHE A 41 -14.28 -13.95 -16.47
CA PHE A 41 -15.27 -13.28 -15.64
C PHE A 41 -15.88 -12.22 -16.55
N PRO A 42 -17.17 -12.30 -16.92
CA PRO A 42 -17.83 -11.16 -17.53
C PRO A 42 -17.46 -10.02 -16.63
N GLY A 43 -16.82 -8.99 -17.19
CA GLY A 43 -16.66 -7.76 -16.45
C GLY A 43 -18.02 -7.56 -15.85
N ILE A 44 -18.12 -7.59 -14.53
CA ILE A 44 -19.39 -7.46 -13.85
C ILE A 44 -19.86 -6.05 -14.22
N ILE A 45 -20.49 -5.94 -15.39
CA ILE A 45 -21.49 -4.92 -15.63
C ILE A 45 -22.62 -5.41 -14.72
N THR A 46 -22.44 -5.18 -13.41
CA THR A 46 -23.51 -5.33 -12.46
C THR A 46 -24.61 -4.43 -13.02
N LYS A 47 -25.68 -5.03 -13.58
CA LYS A 47 -26.89 -4.27 -13.83
C LYS A 47 -27.16 -3.52 -12.54
N ASN A 48 -27.06 -2.19 -12.59
CA ASN A 48 -27.35 -1.35 -11.44
C ASN A 48 -28.72 -1.75 -10.93
N LYS A 49 -28.77 -2.49 -9.84
CA LYS A 49 -30.03 -2.82 -9.20
C LYS A 49 -30.43 -1.57 -8.44
N ILE A 50 -31.23 -0.75 -9.07
CA ILE A 50 -31.65 0.54 -8.53
C ILE A 50 -32.28 0.32 -7.16
N CYS A 51 -31.76 1.01 -6.15
CA CYS A 51 -32.38 1.14 -4.84
C CYS A 51 -33.02 2.52 -4.74
N PRO A 52 -34.33 2.68 -4.99
CA PRO A 52 -34.98 3.99 -5.09
C PRO A 52 -34.80 4.84 -3.81
N THR A 53 -34.78 4.20 -2.65
CA THR A 53 -34.63 4.92 -1.38
C THR A 53 -33.23 5.53 -1.23
N TYR A 54 -32.18 4.81 -1.66
CA TYR A 54 -30.81 5.33 -1.63
C TYR A 54 -30.58 6.36 -2.75
N ASP A 55 -31.13 6.13 -3.94
CA ASP A 55 -31.04 7.09 -5.04
C ASP A 55 -31.71 8.42 -4.69
N ALA A 56 -32.89 8.37 -4.08
CA ALA A 56 -33.59 9.57 -3.61
C ALA A 56 -32.76 10.32 -2.55
N LEU A 57 -32.16 9.59 -1.58
CA LEU A 57 -31.30 10.19 -0.57
C LEU A 57 -30.09 10.89 -1.20
N LEU A 58 -29.38 10.22 -2.14
CA LEU A 58 -28.20 10.79 -2.79
C LEU A 58 -28.56 12.05 -3.58
N ASN A 59 -29.59 11.99 -4.42
CA ASN A 59 -30.02 13.10 -5.27
C ASN A 59 -30.55 14.33 -4.49
N GLN A 60 -31.20 14.11 -3.34
CA GLN A 60 -31.68 15.21 -2.49
C GLN A 60 -30.57 15.84 -1.65
N THR A 61 -29.50 15.10 -1.35
CA THR A 61 -28.49 15.52 -0.38
C THR A 61 -27.22 16.08 -1.04
N LEU A 62 -26.84 15.57 -2.20
CA LEU A 62 -25.52 15.80 -2.79
C LEU A 62 -25.54 16.85 -3.91
N ASP A 63 -24.42 17.54 -4.03
CA ASP A 63 -24.08 18.44 -5.14
C ASP A 63 -22.91 17.85 -5.97
N ASP A 64 -22.57 18.48 -7.09
CA ASP A 64 -21.56 18.00 -8.05
C ASP A 64 -20.15 17.86 -7.48
N SER A 65 -19.89 18.40 -6.30
CA SER A 65 -18.61 18.22 -5.60
C SER A 65 -18.42 16.81 -5.05
N PHE A 66 -19.53 16.05 -4.89
CA PHE A 66 -19.53 14.69 -4.37
C PHE A 66 -19.48 13.63 -5.46
N SER A 67 -18.87 12.51 -5.13
CA SER A 67 -19.03 11.22 -5.78
C SER A 67 -19.31 10.16 -4.73
N VAL A 68 -20.28 9.29 -5.01
CA VAL A 68 -20.69 8.21 -4.11
C VAL A 68 -20.92 6.93 -4.89
N SER A 69 -20.55 5.79 -4.31
CA SER A 69 -20.92 4.46 -4.79
C SER A 69 -21.27 3.56 -3.62
N ILE A 70 -22.30 2.73 -3.78
CA ILE A 70 -22.77 1.80 -2.75
C ILE A 70 -22.96 0.42 -3.38
N ILE A 71 -22.31 -0.59 -2.78
CA ILE A 71 -22.45 -2.01 -3.15
C ILE A 71 -23.20 -2.75 -2.02
N ASN A 72 -24.14 -3.60 -2.38
CA ASN A 72 -24.83 -4.47 -1.45
C ASN A 72 -23.97 -5.70 -1.03
N ASN A 73 -24.53 -6.55 -0.17
CA ASN A 73 -23.88 -7.76 0.28
C ASN A 73 -23.65 -8.84 -0.81
N LYS A 74 -24.28 -8.67 -1.99
CA LYS A 74 -24.14 -9.56 -3.16
C LYS A 74 -23.07 -9.09 -4.15
N GLY A 75 -22.46 -7.91 -3.93
CA GLY A 75 -21.49 -7.32 -4.85
C GLY A 75 -22.13 -6.50 -5.98
N GLU A 76 -23.42 -6.17 -5.89
CA GLU A 76 -24.12 -5.35 -6.88
C GLU A 76 -24.05 -3.87 -6.48
N ILE A 77 -23.72 -2.98 -7.42
CA ILE A 77 -23.87 -1.54 -7.22
C ILE A 77 -25.37 -1.24 -7.20
N ILE A 78 -25.86 -0.78 -6.05
CA ILE A 78 -27.29 -0.55 -5.81
C ILE A 78 -27.69 0.92 -5.87
N SER A 79 -26.73 1.82 -5.68
CA SER A 79 -26.93 3.26 -5.82
C SER A 79 -25.59 3.95 -6.06
N SER A 80 -25.61 5.03 -6.82
CA SER A 80 -24.39 5.81 -7.09
C SER A 80 -24.73 7.26 -7.47
N TYR A 81 -23.75 8.14 -7.28
CA TYR A 81 -23.80 9.55 -7.67
C TYR A 81 -22.41 9.98 -8.15
N ASN A 82 -22.30 10.45 -9.40
CA ASN A 82 -21.03 10.84 -10.01
C ASN A 82 -19.89 9.79 -9.85
N GLU A 83 -20.23 8.50 -9.85
CA GLU A 83 -19.34 7.40 -9.47
C GLU A 83 -18.12 7.23 -10.38
N ASP A 84 -18.21 7.70 -11.63
CA ASP A 84 -17.15 7.62 -12.63
C ASP A 84 -16.34 8.92 -12.79
N VAL A 85 -16.63 9.94 -11.97
CA VAL A 85 -15.87 11.19 -11.94
C VAL A 85 -14.54 10.95 -11.19
N PRO A 86 -13.37 11.17 -11.84
CA PRO A 86 -12.08 11.04 -11.16
C PRO A 86 -11.93 12.10 -10.06
N ARG A 87 -11.70 11.67 -8.83
CA ARG A 87 -11.53 12.53 -7.65
C ARG A 87 -10.16 12.35 -7.03
N LEU A 88 -9.68 13.37 -6.32
CA LEU A 88 -8.56 13.24 -5.40
C LEU A 88 -9.00 12.36 -4.22
N PRO A 89 -8.29 11.26 -3.93
CA PRO A 89 -8.71 10.32 -2.90
C PRO A 89 -8.33 10.74 -1.48
N ALA A 90 -7.35 11.62 -1.33
CA ALA A 90 -6.63 11.78 -0.08
C ALA A 90 -6.21 10.40 0.47
N SER A 91 -6.21 10.19 1.78
CA SER A 91 -5.76 8.93 2.40
C SER A 91 -6.61 7.69 2.08
N ASN A 92 -7.70 7.79 1.30
CA ASN A 92 -8.36 6.60 0.76
C ASN A 92 -7.47 5.84 -0.24
N GLN A 93 -6.41 6.48 -0.75
CA GLN A 93 -5.32 5.84 -1.49
C GLN A 93 -4.71 4.66 -0.72
N LYS A 94 -4.60 4.77 0.61
CA LYS A 94 -4.04 3.72 1.48
C LYS A 94 -4.82 2.41 1.45
N LEU A 95 -6.10 2.43 1.09
CA LEU A 95 -6.88 1.20 0.90
C LEU A 95 -6.21 0.28 -0.13
N PHE A 96 -5.77 0.84 -1.24
CA PHE A 96 -5.13 0.09 -2.33
C PHE A 96 -3.68 -0.28 -2.00
N SER A 97 -2.88 0.66 -1.51
CA SER A 97 -1.47 0.42 -1.20
C SER A 97 -1.29 -0.61 -0.07
N SER A 98 -2.12 -0.57 0.98
CA SER A 98 -2.12 -1.56 2.06
C SER A 98 -2.43 -2.96 1.57
N ALA A 99 -3.42 -3.10 0.70
CA ALA A 99 -3.77 -4.40 0.12
C ALA A 99 -2.67 -4.92 -0.82
N TYR A 100 -2.01 -4.02 -1.55
CA TYR A 100 -0.83 -4.37 -2.35
C TYR A 100 0.29 -4.92 -1.46
N VAL A 101 0.58 -4.26 -0.34
CA VAL A 101 1.57 -4.72 0.66
C VAL A 101 1.22 -6.12 1.17
N LEU A 102 -0.03 -6.35 1.59
CA LEU A 102 -0.51 -7.67 2.01
C LEU A 102 -0.42 -8.74 0.92
N SER A 103 -0.46 -8.36 -0.36
CA SER A 103 -0.25 -9.31 -1.46
C SER A 103 1.21 -9.76 -1.61
N LYS A 104 2.16 -9.10 -0.95
CA LYS A 104 3.60 -9.33 -1.04
C LYS A 104 4.23 -9.85 0.26
N TYR A 105 3.66 -9.50 1.39
CA TYR A 105 4.18 -9.84 2.72
C TYR A 105 3.19 -10.70 3.50
N LYS A 106 3.71 -11.62 4.30
CA LYS A 106 2.93 -12.29 5.34
C LYS A 106 2.70 -11.32 6.50
N LEU A 107 1.62 -11.50 7.24
CA LEU A 107 1.22 -10.64 8.35
C LEU A 107 2.31 -10.44 9.40
N ASN A 108 3.06 -11.52 9.71
CA ASN A 108 4.12 -11.54 10.73
C ASN A 108 5.51 -11.22 10.17
N ASN A 109 5.65 -10.80 8.90
CA ASN A 109 6.92 -10.28 8.42
C ASN A 109 7.22 -8.93 9.10
N ASN A 110 8.51 -8.58 9.14
CA ASN A 110 9.00 -7.33 9.71
C ASN A 110 9.85 -6.61 8.67
N LEU A 111 9.95 -5.30 8.76
CA LEU A 111 11.00 -4.54 8.11
C LEU A 111 12.32 -4.78 8.84
N LYS A 112 13.43 -4.67 8.15
CA LYS A 112 14.75 -4.99 8.71
C LYS A 112 15.68 -3.80 8.52
N THR A 113 16.40 -3.44 9.58
CA THR A 113 17.56 -2.54 9.53
C THR A 113 18.81 -3.34 9.89
N SER A 114 19.83 -3.28 9.03
CA SER A 114 21.01 -4.14 9.13
C SER A 114 22.30 -3.36 9.04
N LEU A 115 23.28 -3.80 9.81
CA LEU A 115 24.66 -3.40 9.68
C LEU A 115 25.44 -4.49 8.94
N PHE A 116 26.00 -4.14 7.81
CA PHE A 116 26.84 -5.01 7.02
C PHE A 116 28.31 -4.60 7.14
N LYS A 117 29.20 -5.56 6.86
CA LYS A 117 30.65 -5.35 6.80
C LYS A 117 31.21 -5.93 5.51
N ASN A 118 32.05 -5.15 4.84
CA ASN A 118 32.88 -5.60 3.72
C ASN A 118 34.33 -5.16 3.97
N LYS A 119 35.24 -6.14 4.22
CA LYS A 119 36.62 -5.87 4.60
C LYS A 119 36.71 -4.94 5.84
N ASN A 120 37.04 -3.67 5.62
CA ASN A 120 37.19 -2.66 6.67
C ASN A 120 36.04 -1.66 6.73
N ASP A 121 35.10 -1.73 5.77
CA ASP A 121 34.02 -0.78 5.63
C ASP A 121 32.72 -1.35 6.21
N TYR A 122 31.95 -0.48 6.84
CA TYR A 122 30.63 -0.79 7.39
C TYR A 122 29.56 -0.11 6.56
N TYR A 123 28.39 -0.76 6.45
CA TYR A 123 27.23 -0.26 5.70
C TYR A 123 25.97 -0.44 6.54
N LEU A 124 25.32 0.66 6.87
CA LEU A 124 24.04 0.67 7.57
C LEU A 124 22.92 0.85 6.55
N GLN A 125 22.02 -0.12 6.48
CA GLN A 125 20.91 -0.15 5.53
C GLN A 125 19.59 -0.42 6.24
N GLY A 126 18.58 0.41 5.97
CA GLY A 126 17.22 0.26 6.49
C GLY A 126 16.19 -0.07 5.40
N GLN A 127 15.00 -0.36 5.86
CA GLN A 127 13.80 -0.57 5.04
C GLN A 127 12.70 0.44 5.39
N GLY A 128 13.02 1.57 6.03
CA GLY A 128 12.06 2.60 6.40
C GLY A 128 11.14 2.14 7.54
N ASP A 129 11.72 1.56 8.59
CA ASP A 129 11.02 1.29 9.83
C ASP A 129 10.55 2.61 10.45
N PRO A 130 9.24 2.82 10.66
CA PRO A 130 8.71 4.07 11.20
C PRO A 130 9.08 4.30 12.67
N ASP A 131 9.40 3.23 13.41
CA ASP A 131 9.66 3.24 14.84
C ASP A 131 11.16 3.24 15.16
N LEU A 132 12.04 3.23 14.12
CA LEU A 132 13.49 3.25 14.29
C LEU A 132 13.93 4.48 15.11
N ASN A 133 14.70 4.26 16.19
CA ASN A 133 15.16 5.30 17.09
C ASN A 133 16.69 5.28 17.27
N TYR A 134 17.23 6.21 18.06
CA TYR A 134 18.68 6.29 18.28
C TYR A 134 19.25 5.15 19.10
N GLU A 135 18.47 4.55 20.02
CA GLU A 135 18.86 3.37 20.80
C GLU A 135 19.06 2.17 19.88
N ASP A 136 18.17 1.98 18.91
CA ASP A 136 18.27 0.95 17.86
C ASP A 136 19.56 1.13 17.04
N ILE A 137 19.88 2.37 16.68
CA ILE A 137 21.11 2.68 15.95
C ILE A 137 22.35 2.34 16.81
N ILE A 138 22.34 2.68 18.11
CA ILE A 138 23.43 2.32 19.03
C ILE A 138 23.61 0.81 19.09
N GLU A 139 22.52 0.06 19.25
CA GLU A 139 22.54 -1.42 19.25
C GLU A 139 23.17 -1.97 17.97
N LEU A 140 22.74 -1.48 16.80
CA LEU A 140 23.28 -1.89 15.52
C LEU A 140 24.77 -1.64 15.39
N ILE A 141 25.23 -0.41 15.71
CA ILE A 141 26.63 0.00 15.55
C ILE A 141 27.53 -0.46 16.71
N SER A 142 26.97 -1.06 17.77
CA SER A 142 27.73 -1.64 18.87
C SER A 142 28.73 -2.70 18.40
N ASN A 143 28.45 -3.38 17.30
CA ASN A 143 29.28 -4.40 16.65
C ASN A 143 30.44 -3.83 15.80
N VAL A 144 30.55 -2.50 15.66
CA VAL A 144 31.72 -1.87 15.03
C VAL A 144 32.91 -2.06 15.93
N LYS A 145 34.04 -2.53 15.37
CA LYS A 145 35.29 -2.78 16.10
C LYS A 145 36.28 -1.69 15.85
N GLU A 146 37.10 -1.40 16.89
CA GLU A 146 38.18 -0.43 16.80
C GLU A 146 39.20 -0.79 15.72
N LYS A 147 39.59 0.21 14.94
CA LYS A 147 40.61 0.15 13.90
C LYS A 147 41.26 1.53 13.76
N LYS A 148 42.48 1.59 13.20
CA LYS A 148 43.15 2.85 12.87
C LYS A 148 42.27 3.74 11.96
N ILE A 149 41.55 3.15 11.03
CA ILE A 149 40.63 3.80 10.13
C ILE A 149 39.30 3.01 10.13
N ILE A 150 38.19 3.71 10.32
CA ILE A 150 36.82 3.18 10.23
C ILE A 150 36.09 3.95 9.11
N ASN A 151 35.72 3.26 8.04
CA ASN A 151 34.86 3.78 7.01
C ASN A 151 33.44 3.28 7.28
N PHE A 152 32.51 4.20 7.45
CA PHE A 152 31.12 3.89 7.75
C PHE A 152 30.22 4.52 6.68
N ASN A 153 29.39 3.73 6.06
CA ASN A 153 28.53 4.13 4.95
C ASN A 153 27.05 4.03 5.36
N ILE A 154 26.33 5.10 5.21
CA ILE A 154 24.88 5.15 5.35
C ILE A 154 24.29 4.88 3.97
N VAL A 155 23.62 3.73 3.82
CA VAL A 155 23.01 3.33 2.55
C VAL A 155 21.67 4.03 2.40
N GLU A 156 21.56 4.92 1.42
CA GLU A 156 20.34 5.72 1.23
C GLU A 156 20.02 5.90 -0.27
N ILE A 157 18.78 6.24 -0.56
CA ILE A 157 18.32 6.55 -1.92
C ILE A 157 18.71 7.98 -2.34
N ASP A 158 18.57 8.30 -3.61
CA ASP A 158 18.74 9.67 -4.11
C ASP A 158 17.74 10.62 -3.40
N SER A 159 18.22 11.73 -2.89
CA SER A 159 17.41 12.76 -2.22
C SER A 159 16.24 13.28 -3.04
N LYS A 160 16.32 13.19 -4.39
CA LYS A 160 15.21 13.52 -5.30
C LYS A 160 14.01 12.60 -5.13
N LEU A 161 14.19 11.41 -4.57
CA LEU A 161 13.16 10.40 -4.35
C LEU A 161 12.56 10.45 -2.94
N TYR A 162 13.04 11.33 -2.06
CA TYR A 162 12.54 11.48 -0.68
C TYR A 162 11.07 11.88 -0.61
N TRP A 163 10.54 12.50 -1.66
CA TRP A 163 9.14 12.88 -1.73
C TRP A 163 8.49 12.37 -3.01
N PRO A 164 7.37 11.67 -2.89
CA PRO A 164 6.56 11.32 -4.04
C PRO A 164 6.15 12.53 -4.85
N ASN A 165 5.98 12.34 -6.16
CA ASN A 165 5.61 13.41 -7.08
C ASN A 165 4.22 13.99 -6.74
N GLY A 166 4.13 15.32 -6.66
CA GLY A 166 2.87 16.02 -6.37
C GLY A 166 2.60 16.29 -4.90
N TRP A 167 3.57 16.02 -3.99
CA TRP A 167 3.57 16.56 -2.64
C TRP A 167 3.90 18.04 -2.70
N THR A 168 3.09 18.87 -2.02
CA THR A 168 3.30 20.32 -2.04
C THR A 168 4.42 20.74 -1.09
N ASN A 169 5.04 21.89 -1.36
CA ASN A 169 6.03 22.44 -0.43
C ASN A 169 5.44 22.71 0.96
N THR A 170 4.16 23.09 1.02
CA THR A 170 3.46 23.28 2.29
C THR A 170 3.34 21.95 3.05
N ASP A 171 2.96 20.86 2.38
CA ASP A 171 2.85 19.55 3.04
C ASP A 171 4.19 19.10 3.66
N LYS A 172 5.31 19.37 2.96
CA LYS A 172 6.66 19.00 3.41
C LYS A 172 7.14 19.76 4.66
N LEU A 173 6.42 20.79 5.09
CA LEU A 173 6.73 21.53 6.31
C LEU A 173 6.16 20.88 7.57
N TYR A 174 5.28 19.90 7.42
CA TYR A 174 4.59 19.23 8.52
C TYR A 174 5.07 17.77 8.66
N GLU A 175 4.90 17.20 9.83
CA GLU A 175 5.23 15.81 10.16
C GLU A 175 4.62 14.80 9.20
N TYR A 176 3.37 15.02 8.78
CA TYR A 176 2.68 14.14 7.83
C TYR A 176 3.28 14.16 6.40
N GLY A 177 4.15 15.11 6.10
CA GLY A 177 4.86 15.26 4.83
C GLY A 177 6.37 15.09 4.97
N SER A 178 6.86 14.42 6.02
CA SER A 178 8.27 14.15 6.24
C SER A 178 8.91 13.38 5.08
N PRO A 179 10.24 13.52 4.85
CA PRO A 179 10.92 12.82 3.77
C PRO A 179 10.91 11.31 3.97
N ILE A 180 10.78 10.56 2.88
CA ILE A 180 10.73 9.10 2.89
C ILE A 180 12.15 8.56 2.67
N THR A 181 12.82 8.22 3.75
CA THR A 181 14.18 7.65 3.73
C THR A 181 14.17 6.20 4.21
N SER A 182 15.17 5.43 3.82
CA SER A 182 15.28 4.03 4.24
C SER A 182 15.73 3.89 5.70
N LEU A 183 16.41 4.90 6.21
CA LEU A 183 16.85 5.05 7.60
C LEU A 183 16.22 6.32 8.17
N ALA A 184 15.03 6.21 8.74
CA ALA A 184 14.27 7.33 9.29
C ALA A 184 14.17 7.21 10.79
N ILE A 185 14.75 8.14 11.52
CA ILE A 185 14.56 8.21 12.98
C ILE A 185 13.16 8.75 13.25
N GLU A 186 12.34 7.96 13.97
CA GLU A 186 10.95 8.28 14.31
C GLU A 186 10.15 8.83 13.10
N SER A 187 10.29 8.14 11.96
CA SER A 187 9.63 8.54 10.69
C SER A 187 10.03 9.91 10.15
N ASN A 188 11.18 10.45 10.54
CA ASN A 188 11.65 11.80 10.21
C ASN A 188 10.65 12.91 10.61
N HIS A 189 9.85 12.69 11.66
CA HIS A 189 8.84 13.67 12.09
C HIS A 189 9.48 14.94 12.66
N ASN A 190 10.62 14.80 13.31
CA ASN A 190 11.36 15.94 13.82
C ASN A 190 12.29 16.50 12.74
N LYS A 191 12.23 17.79 12.49
CA LYS A 191 13.12 18.47 11.53
C LYS A 191 14.60 18.34 11.83
N TYR A 192 14.95 17.99 13.07
CA TYR A 192 16.32 17.79 13.52
C TYR A 192 16.79 16.34 13.41
N ASP A 193 15.89 15.39 13.11
CA ASP A 193 16.18 13.97 12.99
C ASP A 193 16.24 13.50 11.53
N ASP A 194 16.75 14.36 10.65
CA ASP A 194 16.99 14.01 9.26
C ASP A 194 18.20 13.07 9.11
N ILE A 195 18.41 12.56 7.92
CA ILE A 195 19.50 11.64 7.61
C ILE A 195 20.91 12.26 7.85
N TYR A 196 21.04 13.58 7.82
CA TYR A 196 22.29 14.28 8.13
C TYR A 196 22.53 14.32 9.64
N SER A 197 21.50 14.51 10.44
CA SER A 197 21.57 14.41 11.91
C SER A 197 21.97 13.01 12.34
N LEU A 198 21.43 11.97 11.71
CA LEU A 198 21.83 10.59 11.91
C LEU A 198 23.33 10.39 11.59
N LYS A 199 23.82 10.95 10.47
CA LYS A 199 25.25 10.92 10.10
C LYS A 199 26.13 11.53 11.20
N ILE A 200 25.73 12.71 11.72
CA ILE A 200 26.46 13.40 12.80
C ILE A 200 26.43 12.57 14.09
N PHE A 201 25.27 12.04 14.45
CA PHE A 201 25.11 11.18 15.63
C PHE A 201 26.03 9.96 15.59
N ILE A 202 26.02 9.20 14.51
CA ILE A 202 26.88 8.02 14.33
C ILE A 202 28.36 8.40 14.43
N LYS A 203 28.74 9.52 13.79
CA LYS A 203 30.13 10.00 13.82
C LYS A 203 30.57 10.30 15.25
N ASN A 204 29.75 11.03 16.01
CA ASN A 204 30.06 11.40 17.39
C ASN A 204 30.13 10.16 18.31
N TYR A 205 29.16 9.26 18.17
CA TYR A 205 29.14 8.00 18.93
C TYR A 205 30.43 7.18 18.69
N LEU A 206 30.80 6.95 17.43
CA LEU A 206 31.98 6.16 17.07
C LEU A 206 33.28 6.85 17.50
N LYS A 207 33.33 8.19 17.40
CA LYS A 207 34.52 8.96 17.86
C LYS A 207 34.71 8.88 19.37
N ASN A 208 33.62 8.93 20.13
CA ASN A 208 33.70 8.78 21.60
C ASN A 208 34.09 7.35 21.99
N LYS A 209 33.57 6.35 21.27
CA LYS A 209 33.88 4.94 21.52
C LYS A 209 35.30 4.54 21.12
N PHE A 210 35.85 5.18 20.07
CA PHE A 210 37.16 4.88 19.48
C PHE A 210 37.99 6.16 19.28
N PRO A 211 38.47 6.81 20.33
CA PRO A 211 39.08 8.14 20.26
C PRO A 211 40.36 8.17 19.39
N ASN A 212 41.09 7.05 19.28
CA ASN A 212 42.30 6.93 18.49
C ASN A 212 42.07 6.57 17.02
N SER A 213 40.80 6.35 16.61
CA SER A 213 40.44 5.99 15.25
C SER A 213 40.15 7.23 14.40
N LYS A 214 40.59 7.19 13.14
CA LYS A 214 40.09 8.12 12.10
C LYS A 214 38.76 7.60 11.55
N ILE A 215 37.70 8.37 11.72
CA ILE A 215 36.31 7.96 11.35
C ILE A 215 35.85 8.79 10.19
N TYR A 216 35.53 8.11 9.09
CA TYR A 216 34.92 8.66 7.90
C TYR A 216 33.47 8.12 7.77
N ILE A 217 32.49 9.01 7.57
CA ILE A 217 31.11 8.63 7.36
C ILE A 217 30.60 9.31 6.11
N ASP A 218 30.11 8.50 5.17
CA ASP A 218 29.59 8.96 3.90
C ASP A 218 28.24 8.31 3.57
N PHE A 219 27.49 8.94 2.68
CA PHE A 219 26.33 8.32 2.06
C PHE A 219 26.78 7.39 0.94
N PHE A 220 26.14 6.24 0.88
CA PHE A 220 26.40 5.23 -0.14
C PHE A 220 25.11 4.98 -0.90
N ASP A 221 25.18 5.05 -2.23
CA ASP A 221 24.06 4.82 -3.10
C ASP A 221 23.56 3.37 -2.96
N SER A 222 22.28 3.21 -2.64
CA SER A 222 21.64 1.92 -2.45
C SER A 222 21.73 1.00 -3.69
N GLU A 223 21.77 1.55 -4.89
CA GLU A 223 21.95 0.76 -6.13
C GLU A 223 23.31 0.07 -6.19
N LYS A 224 24.35 0.68 -5.61
CA LYS A 224 25.70 0.15 -5.63
C LYS A 224 25.91 -1.00 -4.63
N THR A 225 25.02 -1.19 -3.65
CA THR A 225 25.15 -2.28 -2.66
C THR A 225 25.09 -3.67 -3.31
N PHE A 226 24.32 -3.85 -4.38
CA PHE A 226 24.25 -5.12 -5.14
C PHE A 226 25.58 -5.54 -5.76
N TYR A 227 26.50 -4.62 -5.96
CA TYR A 227 27.81 -4.88 -6.56
C TYR A 227 28.91 -5.18 -5.52
N LEU A 228 28.64 -5.09 -4.22
CA LEU A 228 29.62 -5.37 -3.18
C LEU A 228 29.78 -6.88 -3.00
N LYS A 229 30.91 -7.41 -3.50
CA LYS A 229 31.29 -8.81 -3.27
C LYS A 229 31.68 -9.02 -1.79
N ASN A 230 31.26 -10.15 -1.20
CA ASN A 230 31.62 -10.58 0.16
C ASN A 230 31.12 -9.66 1.28
N ILE A 231 29.97 -8.99 1.08
CA ILE A 231 29.30 -8.25 2.13
C ILE A 231 28.68 -9.24 3.15
N LYS A 232 28.95 -9.05 4.45
CA LYS A 232 28.41 -9.89 5.51
C LYS A 232 27.53 -9.07 6.45
N GLU A 233 26.30 -9.51 6.69
CA GLU A 233 25.46 -8.98 7.76
C GLU A 233 26.07 -9.34 9.11
N ILE A 234 26.34 -8.36 9.94
CA ILE A 234 26.99 -8.54 11.26
C ILE A 234 26.08 -8.18 12.43
N ASN A 235 25.06 -7.37 12.20
CA ASN A 235 24.00 -7.08 13.15
C ASN A 235 22.71 -6.67 12.42
N LYS A 236 21.55 -6.84 13.06
CA LYS A 236 20.25 -6.46 12.54
C LYS A 236 19.24 -6.26 13.65
N ILE A 237 18.26 -5.42 13.38
CA ILE A 237 17.04 -5.25 14.16
C ILE A 237 15.82 -5.36 13.26
N TYR A 238 14.67 -5.54 13.85
CA TYR A 238 13.40 -5.71 13.15
C TYR A 238 12.35 -4.76 13.69
N SER A 239 11.56 -4.20 12.79
CA SER A 239 10.36 -3.42 13.12
C SER A 239 9.31 -4.26 13.85
N THR A 240 8.24 -3.62 14.29
CA THR A 240 6.99 -4.31 14.58
C THR A 240 6.46 -5.06 13.33
N PRO A 241 5.59 -6.09 13.51
CA PRO A 241 5.06 -6.87 12.37
C PRO A 241 4.31 -6.01 11.34
N ILE A 242 4.34 -6.41 10.08
CA ILE A 242 3.66 -5.73 8.96
C ILE A 242 2.20 -5.42 9.26
N ILE A 243 1.48 -6.32 9.95
CA ILE A 243 0.08 -6.07 10.32
C ILE A 243 -0.08 -4.87 11.27
N SER A 244 0.86 -4.65 12.19
CA SER A 244 0.88 -3.48 13.08
C SER A 244 1.18 -2.21 12.31
N LEU A 245 2.16 -2.25 11.39
CA LEU A 245 2.50 -1.12 10.52
C LEU A 245 1.35 -0.77 9.57
N LEU A 246 0.60 -1.76 9.07
CA LEU A 246 -0.60 -1.52 8.28
C LEU A 246 -1.74 -0.93 9.13
N THR A 247 -1.80 -1.28 10.42
CA THR A 247 -2.76 -0.65 11.34
C THR A 247 -2.40 0.82 11.56
N LEU A 248 -1.15 1.16 11.76
CA LEU A 248 -0.66 2.54 11.80
C LEU A 248 -0.99 3.28 10.49
N THR A 249 -0.77 2.65 9.35
CA THR A 249 -1.09 3.19 8.02
C THR A 249 -2.58 3.50 7.85
N ASN A 250 -3.46 2.56 8.19
CA ASN A 250 -4.88 2.65 7.88
C ASN A 250 -5.71 3.30 9.00
N SER A 251 -5.48 2.92 10.24
CA SER A 251 -6.23 3.43 11.40
C SER A 251 -5.82 4.87 11.73
N GLU A 252 -4.51 5.13 11.87
CA GLU A 252 -3.97 6.45 12.20
C GLU A 252 -3.63 7.31 10.99
N SER A 253 -3.71 6.71 9.79
CA SER A 253 -3.48 7.40 8.52
C SER A 253 -2.03 7.84 8.27
N HIS A 254 -1.05 7.14 8.85
CA HIS A 254 0.35 7.49 8.80
C HIS A 254 0.94 7.43 7.38
N ASN A 255 1.46 8.55 6.88
CA ASN A 255 1.90 8.68 5.49
C ASN A 255 3.26 8.03 5.26
N PHE A 256 4.23 8.29 6.14
CA PHE A 256 5.56 7.71 6.05
C PHE A 256 5.48 6.18 5.95
N THR A 257 4.76 5.54 6.87
CA THR A 257 4.60 4.07 6.88
C THR A 257 3.92 3.54 5.61
N ALA A 258 2.92 4.26 5.08
CA ALA A 258 2.28 3.87 3.81
C ALA A 258 3.28 3.84 2.65
N GLU A 259 4.14 4.86 2.55
CA GLU A 259 5.15 4.98 1.50
C GLU A 259 6.26 3.94 1.68
N SER A 260 6.84 3.81 2.87
CA SER A 260 7.93 2.87 3.13
C SER A 260 7.52 1.41 2.89
N LEU A 261 6.34 1.01 3.37
CA LEU A 261 5.79 -0.31 3.11
C LEU A 261 5.56 -0.57 1.62
N PHE A 262 5.00 0.42 0.90
CA PHE A 262 4.78 0.29 -0.54
C PHE A 262 6.10 0.21 -1.32
N LYS A 263 7.09 1.06 -1.01
CA LYS A 263 8.42 1.03 -1.63
C LYS A 263 9.09 -0.33 -1.46
N ASN A 264 9.03 -0.92 -0.28
CA ASN A 264 9.53 -2.28 -0.04
C ASN A 264 8.74 -3.33 -0.82
N ALA A 265 7.43 -3.34 -0.74
CA ALA A 265 6.56 -4.34 -1.39
C ALA A 265 6.67 -4.31 -2.92
N SER A 266 6.92 -3.13 -3.48
CA SER A 266 7.04 -2.91 -4.92
C SER A 266 8.48 -2.88 -5.43
N ASN A 267 9.47 -2.87 -4.51
CA ASN A 267 10.88 -2.67 -4.84
C ASN A 267 11.10 -1.40 -5.67
N THR A 268 10.63 -0.26 -5.16
CA THR A 268 10.68 1.05 -5.83
C THR A 268 11.47 2.10 -5.04
N TRP A 269 12.38 1.68 -4.18
CA TRP A 269 13.18 2.64 -3.39
C TRP A 269 13.96 3.62 -4.27
N ASN A 270 14.44 3.16 -5.44
CA ASN A 270 15.23 3.94 -6.38
C ASN A 270 14.39 4.60 -7.49
N ASP A 271 13.06 4.64 -7.34
CA ASP A 271 12.15 5.31 -8.27
C ASP A 271 10.85 5.77 -7.57
N ASN A 272 10.02 6.51 -8.30
CA ASN A 272 8.67 6.91 -7.88
C ASN A 272 7.60 6.26 -8.79
N ASP A 273 7.83 5.05 -9.26
CA ASP A 273 6.91 4.32 -10.13
C ASP A 273 5.78 3.64 -9.34
N TYR A 274 4.66 4.32 -9.23
CA TYR A 274 3.42 3.76 -8.65
C TYR A 274 2.54 3.04 -9.69
N LEU A 275 2.99 2.89 -10.94
CA LEU A 275 2.30 2.10 -11.97
C LEU A 275 2.20 0.62 -11.60
N LYS A 276 3.10 0.10 -10.75
CA LYS A 276 3.02 -1.26 -10.22
C LYS A 276 1.71 -1.50 -9.47
N LEU A 277 1.23 -0.52 -8.70
CA LEU A 277 -0.08 -0.59 -8.04
C LEU A 277 -1.22 -0.64 -9.07
N LYS A 278 -1.19 0.23 -10.08
CA LYS A 278 -2.19 0.26 -11.13
C LYS A 278 -2.26 -1.08 -11.88
N ARG A 279 -1.13 -1.61 -12.33
CA ARG A 279 -1.03 -2.92 -13.02
C ARG A 279 -1.55 -4.07 -12.14
N TRP A 280 -1.26 -4.03 -10.84
CA TRP A 280 -1.77 -5.04 -9.91
C TRP A 280 -3.31 -5.01 -9.80
N LEU A 281 -3.92 -3.83 -9.79
CA LEU A 281 -5.38 -3.67 -9.81
C LEU A 281 -5.99 -4.13 -11.15
N GLU A 282 -5.35 -3.77 -12.27
CA GLU A 282 -5.75 -4.22 -13.62
C GLU A 282 -5.74 -5.74 -13.73
N ASN A 283 -4.69 -6.40 -13.24
CA ASN A 283 -4.59 -7.86 -13.21
C ASN A 283 -5.67 -8.52 -12.34
N LYS A 284 -6.33 -7.77 -11.47
CA LYS A 284 -7.51 -8.21 -10.71
C LYS A 284 -8.83 -7.87 -11.42
N GLY A 285 -8.79 -7.37 -12.66
CA GLY A 285 -9.97 -7.01 -13.45
C GLY A 285 -10.71 -5.77 -12.92
N LEU A 286 -9.99 -4.83 -12.28
CA LEU A 286 -10.59 -3.60 -11.77
C LEU A 286 -10.50 -2.47 -12.81
N PRO A 287 -11.50 -1.57 -12.88
CA PRO A 287 -11.55 -0.49 -13.87
C PRO A 287 -10.63 0.67 -13.49
N THR A 288 -9.37 0.62 -13.90
CA THR A 288 -8.35 1.64 -13.56
C THR A 288 -8.14 2.71 -14.63
N THR A 289 -8.89 2.70 -15.72
CA THR A 289 -8.70 3.64 -16.86
C THR A 289 -8.75 5.11 -16.44
N LYS A 290 -9.59 5.45 -15.46
CA LYS A 290 -9.73 6.79 -14.88
C LYS A 290 -8.90 7.00 -13.61
N ALA A 291 -8.05 6.03 -13.23
CA ALA A 291 -7.22 6.11 -12.04
C ALA A 291 -5.78 6.50 -12.39
N TYR A 292 -5.19 7.32 -11.52
CA TYR A 292 -3.78 7.65 -11.52
C TYR A 292 -3.24 7.59 -10.10
N PHE A 293 -2.15 6.88 -9.91
CA PHE A 293 -1.48 6.68 -8.62
C PHE A 293 -0.12 7.36 -8.66
N ALA A 294 0.08 8.35 -7.83
CA ALA A 294 1.31 9.14 -7.75
C ALA A 294 2.06 8.94 -6.43
N ASP A 295 1.42 8.32 -5.44
CA ASP A 295 2.00 7.93 -4.16
C ASP A 295 1.20 6.77 -3.54
N ALA A 296 1.66 6.27 -2.40
CA ALA A 296 0.98 5.22 -1.64
C ALA A 296 0.07 5.78 -0.55
N SER A 297 0.36 6.98 -0.06
CA SER A 297 -0.29 7.61 1.10
C SER A 297 -1.56 8.40 0.75
N GLY A 298 -1.64 8.92 -0.47
CA GLY A 298 -2.72 9.79 -0.91
C GLY A 298 -2.48 11.27 -0.65
N LEU A 299 -1.28 11.67 -0.25
CA LEU A 299 -0.92 13.07 -0.03
C LEU A 299 -0.74 13.81 -1.36
N SER A 300 -0.31 13.14 -2.42
CA SER A 300 -0.10 13.72 -3.74
C SER A 300 -1.38 14.26 -4.37
N ARG A 301 -1.31 15.51 -4.84
CA ARG A 301 -2.40 16.17 -5.59
C ARG A 301 -2.56 15.64 -7.02
N LYS A 302 -1.71 14.70 -7.44
CA LYS A 302 -1.79 14.04 -8.74
C LYS A 302 -2.63 12.76 -8.72
N ASN A 303 -2.88 12.17 -7.56
CA ASN A 303 -3.74 10.98 -7.45
C ASN A 303 -5.13 11.23 -8.01
N LYS A 304 -5.68 10.24 -8.70
CA LYS A 304 -7.06 10.23 -9.20
C LYS A 304 -7.65 8.84 -9.04
N ILE A 305 -8.83 8.74 -8.47
CA ILE A 305 -9.62 7.51 -8.41
C ILE A 305 -11.10 7.83 -8.59
N THR A 306 -11.90 6.80 -8.87
CA THR A 306 -13.36 6.89 -8.89
C THR A 306 -13.97 6.14 -7.70
N THR A 307 -15.11 6.55 -7.19
CA THR A 307 -15.80 5.82 -6.11
C THR A 307 -16.25 4.43 -6.56
N ARG A 308 -16.56 4.26 -7.86
CA ARG A 308 -16.79 2.94 -8.48
C ARG A 308 -15.59 2.02 -8.30
N LEU A 309 -14.39 2.49 -8.62
CA LEU A 309 -13.16 1.70 -8.43
C LEU A 309 -12.97 1.29 -6.96
N VAL A 310 -13.20 2.22 -6.02
CA VAL A 310 -13.04 1.94 -4.59
C VAL A 310 -13.97 0.84 -4.11
N VAL A 311 -15.27 0.94 -4.42
CA VAL A 311 -16.24 -0.06 -3.92
C VAL A 311 -16.04 -1.43 -4.58
N LEU A 312 -15.73 -1.49 -5.88
CA LEU A 312 -15.41 -2.74 -6.57
C LEU A 312 -14.12 -3.38 -6.02
N PHE A 313 -13.13 -2.57 -5.69
CA PHE A 313 -11.91 -3.04 -5.04
C PHE A 313 -12.20 -3.62 -3.65
N LEU A 314 -12.93 -2.89 -2.79
CA LEU A 314 -13.30 -3.35 -1.46
C LEU A 314 -14.17 -4.61 -1.50
N ASP A 315 -15.04 -4.74 -2.52
CA ASP A 315 -15.81 -5.95 -2.75
C ASP A 315 -14.90 -7.15 -3.06
N LYS A 316 -13.92 -6.99 -3.94
CA LYS A 316 -12.91 -8.04 -4.20
C LYS A 316 -12.10 -8.39 -2.98
N MET A 317 -11.80 -7.44 -2.10
CA MET A 317 -11.06 -7.69 -0.86
C MET A 317 -11.79 -8.65 0.08
N ARG A 318 -13.12 -8.73 0.06
CA ARG A 318 -13.89 -9.70 0.87
C ARG A 318 -13.55 -11.17 0.56
N TYR A 319 -13.01 -11.43 -0.62
CA TYR A 319 -12.60 -12.77 -1.09
C TYR A 319 -11.10 -12.99 -0.99
N PHE A 320 -10.36 -12.05 -0.40
CA PHE A 320 -8.93 -12.18 -0.16
C PHE A 320 -8.68 -13.02 1.10
N ASN A 321 -7.68 -13.92 1.08
CA ASN A 321 -7.42 -14.81 2.21
C ASN A 321 -7.22 -14.06 3.54
N ASP A 322 -6.54 -12.93 3.49
CA ASP A 322 -6.24 -12.10 4.65
C ASP A 322 -7.26 -10.97 4.86
N PHE A 323 -8.50 -11.11 4.36
CA PHE A 323 -9.52 -10.06 4.45
C PHE A 323 -9.77 -9.60 5.89
N LYS A 324 -9.91 -10.55 6.82
CA LYS A 324 -10.14 -10.20 8.24
C LYS A 324 -8.99 -9.38 8.81
N ALA A 325 -7.75 -9.74 8.47
CA ALA A 325 -6.57 -9.00 8.87
C ALA A 325 -6.55 -7.60 8.21
N TYR A 326 -6.81 -7.51 6.90
CA TYR A 326 -6.93 -6.22 6.21
C TYR A 326 -7.99 -5.33 6.87
N GLN A 327 -9.19 -5.85 7.10
CA GLN A 327 -10.27 -5.10 7.72
C GLN A 327 -9.93 -4.66 9.14
N SER A 328 -9.22 -5.51 9.92
CA SER A 328 -8.79 -5.17 11.27
C SER A 328 -7.80 -4.02 11.33
N THR A 329 -7.15 -3.64 10.23
CA THR A 329 -6.26 -2.47 10.18
C THR A 329 -7.01 -1.15 10.02
N LEU A 330 -8.28 -1.16 9.62
CA LEU A 330 -9.06 0.04 9.33
C LEU A 330 -9.50 0.77 10.61
N SER A 331 -9.82 2.06 10.49
CA SER A 331 -10.50 2.83 11.54
C SER A 331 -11.91 2.29 11.78
N ILE A 332 -12.40 2.39 13.00
CA ILE A 332 -13.72 1.90 13.41
C ILE A 332 -14.49 3.01 14.10
N THR A 333 -15.73 3.26 13.65
CA THR A 333 -16.61 4.28 14.24
C THR A 333 -16.78 4.07 15.74
N GLY A 334 -16.58 5.14 16.54
CA GLY A 334 -16.73 5.14 18.00
C GLY A 334 -15.71 4.30 18.76
N VAL A 335 -14.72 3.69 18.10
CA VAL A 335 -13.81 2.71 18.72
C VAL A 335 -12.35 3.07 18.52
N ARG A 336 -11.89 3.25 17.26
CA ARG A 336 -10.47 3.31 16.95
C ARG A 336 -10.14 4.21 15.75
N GLY A 337 -8.93 4.80 15.81
CA GLY A 337 -8.31 5.55 14.72
C GLY A 337 -9.02 6.85 14.41
N THR A 338 -8.92 7.30 13.17
CA THR A 338 -9.52 8.58 12.73
C THR A 338 -11.05 8.64 12.86
N LEU A 339 -11.72 7.52 13.15
CA LEU A 339 -13.16 7.40 13.38
C LEU A 339 -13.52 7.20 14.87
N ALA A 340 -12.55 7.14 15.79
CA ALA A 340 -12.78 6.86 17.21
C ALA A 340 -13.77 7.84 17.88
N LYS A 341 -13.75 9.11 17.49
CA LYS A 341 -14.61 10.17 18.04
C LYS A 341 -15.92 10.37 17.25
N ARG A 342 -16.20 9.51 16.25
CA ARG A 342 -17.40 9.58 15.42
C ARG A 342 -18.40 8.52 15.83
N PHE A 343 -19.65 8.92 16.03
CA PHE A 343 -20.76 8.03 16.41
C PHE A 343 -20.58 7.29 17.75
N VAL A 344 -19.81 7.89 18.66
CA VAL A 344 -19.72 7.40 20.05
C VAL A 344 -21.12 7.39 20.68
N ASN A 345 -21.44 6.35 21.45
CA ASN A 345 -22.75 6.15 22.09
C ASN A 345 -23.93 6.10 21.11
N SER A 346 -23.72 5.66 19.87
CA SER A 346 -24.78 5.43 18.90
C SER A 346 -24.73 3.99 18.38
N GLU A 347 -25.81 3.53 17.74
CA GLU A 347 -25.87 2.19 17.14
C GLU A 347 -24.82 1.99 16.02
N LEU A 348 -24.29 3.07 15.46
CA LEU A 348 -23.20 3.05 14.48
C LEU A 348 -21.83 2.80 15.11
N SER A 349 -21.68 2.88 16.42
CA SER A 349 -20.44 2.54 17.11
C SER A 349 -20.07 1.09 16.82
N GLY A 350 -18.84 0.85 16.34
CA GLY A 350 -18.38 -0.48 15.95
C GLY A 350 -18.98 -1.04 14.66
N LYS A 351 -19.77 -0.27 13.89
CA LYS A 351 -20.49 -0.79 12.70
C LYS A 351 -19.86 -0.40 11.37
N PHE A 352 -19.01 0.62 11.32
CA PHE A 352 -18.32 1.01 10.10
C PHE A 352 -16.80 0.83 10.27
N PHE A 353 -16.21 0.02 9.40
CA PHE A 353 -14.78 -0.23 9.27
C PHE A 353 -14.31 0.47 8.00
N GLY A 354 -13.56 1.55 8.12
CA GLY A 354 -13.26 2.34 6.95
C GLY A 354 -12.02 3.22 7.06
N LYS A 355 -11.75 3.90 5.97
CA LYS A 355 -10.66 4.85 5.84
C LYS A 355 -11.21 6.24 5.59
N THR A 356 -10.79 7.20 6.40
CA THR A 356 -10.97 8.62 6.13
C THR A 356 -9.84 9.16 5.28
N GLY A 357 -10.10 10.22 4.54
CA GLY A 357 -9.11 11.01 3.83
C GLY A 357 -9.42 12.49 3.93
N THR A 358 -8.41 13.31 4.21
CA THR A 358 -8.57 14.77 4.29
C THR A 358 -7.36 15.46 3.69
N LEU A 359 -7.62 16.40 2.78
CA LEU A 359 -6.69 17.40 2.31
C LEU A 359 -7.42 18.76 2.33
N SER A 360 -6.75 19.86 1.99
CA SER A 360 -7.35 21.22 2.01
C SER A 360 -8.70 21.30 1.28
N ASN A 361 -8.82 20.61 0.13
CA ASN A 361 -10.00 20.64 -0.73
C ASN A 361 -10.59 19.25 -0.97
N VAL A 362 -10.35 18.30 -0.06
CA VAL A 362 -10.76 16.90 -0.19
C VAL A 362 -11.25 16.35 1.13
N PHE A 363 -12.40 15.68 1.10
CA PHE A 363 -12.81 14.73 2.11
C PHE A 363 -13.19 13.41 1.45
N ALA A 364 -12.77 12.31 2.05
CA ALA A 364 -13.09 10.97 1.58
C ALA A 364 -13.42 10.05 2.76
N LEU A 365 -14.36 9.14 2.55
CA LEU A 365 -14.78 8.13 3.52
C LEU A 365 -15.20 6.88 2.76
N SER A 366 -14.47 5.78 2.93
CA SER A 366 -14.79 4.52 2.24
C SER A 366 -14.57 3.33 3.15
N GLY A 367 -15.41 2.30 3.04
CA GLY A 367 -15.31 1.13 3.89
C GLY A 367 -16.55 0.23 3.89
N PHE A 368 -16.63 -0.58 4.94
CA PHE A 368 -17.60 -1.64 5.17
C PHE A 368 -18.58 -1.22 6.27
N LEU A 369 -19.85 -1.07 5.95
CA LEU A 369 -20.91 -0.74 6.89
C LEU A 369 -21.74 -1.99 7.23
N TYR A 370 -21.66 -2.44 8.47
CA TYR A 370 -22.36 -3.61 8.99
C TYR A 370 -23.72 -3.22 9.56
N LYS A 371 -24.77 -3.53 8.83
CA LYS A 371 -26.16 -3.51 9.36
C LYS A 371 -26.54 -4.86 9.95
N ASN A 372 -26.06 -5.93 9.31
CA ASN A 372 -26.22 -7.33 9.66
C ASN A 372 -24.85 -8.03 9.51
N GLU A 373 -24.82 -9.34 9.42
CA GLU A 373 -23.59 -10.14 9.28
C GLU A 373 -22.76 -9.77 8.03
N ARG A 374 -23.41 -9.39 6.92
CA ARG A 374 -22.73 -9.00 5.67
C ARG A 374 -22.79 -7.48 5.47
N PRO A 375 -21.64 -6.83 5.26
CA PRO A 375 -21.61 -5.39 5.09
C PRO A 375 -22.11 -4.95 3.72
N ILE A 376 -22.69 -3.75 3.67
CA ILE A 376 -22.67 -2.93 2.46
C ILE A 376 -21.34 -2.19 2.36
N ILE A 377 -20.88 -1.91 1.15
CA ILE A 377 -19.63 -1.19 0.91
C ILE A 377 -19.97 0.19 0.39
N ILE A 378 -19.33 1.20 0.94
CA ILE A 378 -19.63 2.59 0.64
C ILE A 378 -18.31 3.31 0.33
N SER A 379 -18.35 4.17 -0.70
CA SER A 379 -17.30 5.14 -0.96
C SER A 379 -17.93 6.51 -1.19
N ILE A 380 -17.49 7.51 -0.42
CA ILE A 380 -17.92 8.91 -0.50
C ILE A 380 -16.66 9.75 -0.67
N ILE A 381 -16.59 10.56 -1.73
CA ILE A 381 -15.48 11.48 -1.96
C ILE A 381 -16.05 12.84 -2.34
N GLN A 382 -15.65 13.87 -1.61
CA GLN A 382 -15.93 15.27 -1.93
C GLN A 382 -14.63 15.99 -2.32
N ASN A 383 -14.66 16.66 -3.48
CA ASN A 383 -13.59 17.58 -3.89
C ASN A 383 -14.21 18.98 -4.10
N SER A 384 -13.93 19.92 -3.19
CA SER A 384 -14.53 21.24 -3.19
C SER A 384 -13.63 22.25 -2.46
N LYS A 385 -13.69 23.52 -2.82
CA LYS A 385 -13.07 24.58 -2.02
C LYS A 385 -13.69 24.68 -0.61
N LYS A 386 -14.97 24.35 -0.49
CA LYS A 386 -15.70 24.27 0.79
C LYS A 386 -16.08 22.82 1.08
N ILE A 387 -15.35 22.19 1.99
CA ILE A 387 -15.58 20.80 2.40
C ILE A 387 -16.65 20.74 3.49
N ASP A 388 -17.61 19.83 3.30
CA ASP A 388 -18.66 19.51 4.27
C ASP A 388 -18.52 18.04 4.75
N LYS A 389 -17.68 17.84 5.76
CA LYS A 389 -17.46 16.52 6.36
C LYS A 389 -18.71 15.99 7.06
N GLU A 390 -19.50 16.88 7.67
CA GLU A 390 -20.70 16.48 8.41
C GLU A 390 -21.77 15.94 7.47
N LYS A 391 -21.87 16.46 6.25
CA LYS A 391 -22.76 15.93 5.21
C LYS A 391 -22.41 14.48 4.87
N ALA A 392 -21.12 14.15 4.73
CA ALA A 392 -20.68 12.77 4.47
C ALA A 392 -20.96 11.83 5.65
N PHE A 393 -20.77 12.28 6.90
CA PHE A 393 -21.12 11.49 8.08
C PHE A 393 -22.64 11.36 8.26
N LYS A 394 -23.41 12.41 7.97
CA LYS A 394 -24.86 12.33 7.95
C LYS A 394 -25.32 11.30 6.92
N LEU A 395 -24.79 11.33 5.71
CA LEU A 395 -25.10 10.35 4.69
C LEU A 395 -24.80 8.91 5.16
N LEU A 396 -23.64 8.66 5.80
CA LEU A 396 -23.33 7.34 6.36
C LEU A 396 -24.37 6.90 7.39
N ARG A 397 -24.79 7.81 8.28
CA ARG A 397 -25.84 7.55 9.28
C ARG A 397 -27.19 7.24 8.62
N ASP A 398 -27.60 8.07 7.69
CA ASP A 398 -28.90 7.91 7.02
C ASP A 398 -28.93 6.58 6.24
N LEU A 399 -27.84 6.20 5.57
CA LEU A 399 -27.70 4.89 4.92
C LEU A 399 -27.76 3.73 5.93
N TYR A 400 -27.29 3.91 7.17
CA TYR A 400 -27.39 2.88 8.20
C TYR A 400 -28.84 2.64 8.63
N TYR A 401 -29.63 3.69 8.83
CA TYR A 401 -31.01 3.56 9.33
C TYR A 401 -32.02 3.25 8.22
N LEU A 402 -31.77 3.67 6.98
CA LEU A 402 -32.65 3.36 5.87
C LEU A 402 -32.74 1.85 5.64
N LYS A 403 -33.96 1.37 5.32
CA LYS A 403 -34.17 -0.03 4.93
C LYS A 403 -33.34 -0.33 3.66
N SER A 404 -32.56 -1.39 3.73
CA SER A 404 -31.80 -1.86 2.56
C SER A 404 -32.73 -2.45 1.50
N CYS A 405 -32.40 -2.24 0.24
CA CYS A 405 -33.14 -2.86 -0.86
C CYS A 405 -32.74 -4.36 -1.02
#